data_0ff58a6423c42852bb48fb00da9d6649
#
_entry.id   0ff58a6423c42852bb48fb00da9d6649
#
_cell.length_a   1.000
_cell.length_b   1.000
_cell.length_c   1.000
_cell.angle_alpha   90.00
_cell.angle_beta   90.00
_cell.angle_gamma   90.00
#
_symmetry.space_group_name_H-M   'P 1'
#
loop_
_entity.id
_entity.type
_entity.pdbx_description
1 polymer ?
#
loop_
_entity_poly.entity_id
_entity_poly.type
_entity_poly.pdbx_seq_one_letter_code
_entity_poly.pdbx_strand_id
1 'polypeptide(L)'
;MRMKQIKELQYQEYQQYQYDRVHGHVWTPETLDLICESNMDPEAIGRQILETRHRIRNEHVSLMETDRRRSYVIRVLRKKETGILNDFLYEAIYVPEGVELPPRDIIEKPELQVYVKDFGSWKGDNCLVADFAGKITGAVWTRIMDDYGHIDDDTPSFAISVLKEYRGQGIGSQLMVKMLELLKWQGYSRASLAVQKANYAVKMYRDLGFETVDETDSEFIMVCEL
;
A
#
# COMPACT_ATOMS: atom_id res chain seq x y z
N MET A 1 2.65 26.57 -6.44
CA MET A 1 1.26 26.42 -5.98
C MET A 1 0.45 25.46 -6.86
N ARG A 2 0.49 25.58 -8.20
CA ARG A 2 -0.25 24.71 -9.14
C ARG A 2 0.12 23.22 -9.10
N MET A 3 1.41 22.86 -9.01
CA MET A 3 1.88 21.46 -9.02
C MET A 3 1.46 20.67 -7.75
N LYS A 4 1.41 21.32 -6.59
CA LYS A 4 1.00 20.70 -5.33
C LYS A 4 -0.51 20.39 -5.33
N GLN A 5 -1.32 21.25 -5.90
CA GLN A 5 -2.76 21.05 -6.08
C GLN A 5 -3.09 19.94 -7.08
N ILE A 6 -2.30 19.83 -8.17
CA ILE A 6 -2.46 18.76 -9.16
C ILE A 6 -2.14 17.40 -8.55
N LYS A 7 -1.06 17.28 -7.77
CA LYS A 7 -0.69 16.03 -7.06
C LYS A 7 -1.74 15.62 -6.01
N GLU A 8 -2.34 16.58 -5.32
CA GLU A 8 -3.40 16.34 -4.33
C GLU A 8 -4.70 15.86 -4.99
N LEU A 9 -5.09 16.47 -6.10
CA LEU A 9 -6.21 16.02 -6.93
C LEU A 9 -5.97 14.60 -7.48
N GLN A 10 -4.79 14.34 -8.03
CA GLN A 10 -4.40 13.03 -8.54
C GLN A 10 -4.44 11.95 -7.45
N TYR A 11 -4.03 12.27 -6.22
CA TYR A 11 -4.11 11.33 -5.10
C TYR A 11 -5.56 11.01 -4.69
N GLN A 12 -6.43 12.03 -4.63
CA GLN A 12 -7.85 11.84 -4.35
C GLN A 12 -8.53 11.02 -5.45
N GLU A 13 -8.17 11.27 -6.72
CA GLU A 13 -8.65 10.51 -7.87
C GLU A 13 -8.16 9.07 -7.87
N TYR A 14 -6.91 8.79 -7.46
CA TYR A 14 -6.42 7.43 -7.27
C TYR A 14 -7.16 6.71 -6.13
N GLN A 15 -7.45 7.40 -5.03
CA GLN A 15 -8.27 6.84 -3.94
C GLN A 15 -9.69 6.55 -4.42
N GLN A 16 -10.28 7.44 -5.21
CA GLN A 16 -11.57 7.23 -5.83
C GLN A 16 -11.52 6.08 -6.85
N TYR A 17 -10.43 5.97 -7.63
CA TYR A 17 -10.17 4.85 -8.54
C TYR A 17 -10.16 3.49 -7.81
N GLN A 18 -9.48 3.38 -6.68
CA GLN A 18 -9.47 2.15 -5.88
C GLN A 18 -10.86 1.84 -5.29
N TYR A 19 -11.58 2.87 -4.86
CA TYR A 19 -12.96 2.74 -4.40
C TYR A 19 -13.90 2.28 -5.53
N ASP A 20 -13.82 2.93 -6.67
CA ASP A 20 -14.68 2.66 -7.84
C ASP A 20 -14.39 1.29 -8.47
N ARG A 21 -13.13 0.84 -8.43
CA ARG A 21 -12.73 -0.51 -8.86
C ARG A 21 -13.39 -1.60 -8.03
N VAL A 22 -13.56 -1.37 -6.73
CA VAL A 22 -14.25 -2.30 -5.81
C VAL A 22 -15.76 -2.29 -6.01
N HIS A 23 -16.33 -1.15 -6.43
CA HIS A 23 -17.78 -0.94 -6.58
C HIS A 23 -18.24 -0.97 -8.05
N GLY A 24 -17.38 -1.37 -8.99
CA GLY A 24 -17.71 -1.47 -10.41
C GLY A 24 -17.65 -0.16 -11.18
N HIS A 25 -17.00 0.87 -10.63
CA HIS A 25 -16.70 2.12 -11.31
C HIS A 25 -15.18 2.19 -11.57
N VAL A 26 -14.72 2.21 -12.80
CA VAL A 26 -13.30 2.08 -13.12
C VAL A 26 -12.74 3.33 -13.79
N TRP A 27 -11.75 3.94 -13.12
CA TRP A 27 -10.80 4.88 -13.73
C TRP A 27 -9.48 4.13 -13.96
N THR A 28 -8.86 4.24 -15.12
CA THR A 28 -7.53 3.68 -15.38
C THR A 28 -6.47 4.78 -15.38
N PRO A 29 -5.17 4.45 -15.14
CA PRO A 29 -4.07 5.38 -15.33
C PRO A 29 -4.11 6.06 -16.69
N GLU A 30 -4.44 5.31 -17.76
CA GLU A 30 -4.56 5.82 -19.12
C GLU A 30 -5.71 6.85 -19.27
N THR A 31 -6.77 6.72 -18.48
CA THR A 31 -7.87 7.69 -18.47
C THR A 31 -7.46 9.00 -17.78
N LEU A 32 -6.63 8.88 -16.72
CA LEU A 32 -6.09 10.03 -15.99
C LEU A 32 -5.04 10.77 -16.82
N ASP A 33 -4.17 10.06 -17.54
CA ASP A 33 -3.18 10.65 -18.44
C ASP A 33 -3.87 11.45 -19.57
N LEU A 34 -4.95 10.92 -20.14
CA LEU A 34 -5.75 11.62 -21.15
C LEU A 34 -6.37 12.93 -20.61
N ILE A 35 -6.79 12.97 -19.35
CA ILE A 35 -7.34 14.18 -18.72
C ILE A 35 -6.24 15.21 -18.44
N CYS A 36 -5.04 14.76 -18.07
CA CYS A 36 -3.92 15.65 -17.73
C CYS A 36 -3.23 16.26 -18.96
N GLU A 37 -3.21 15.57 -20.09
CA GLU A 37 -2.52 16.00 -21.32
C GLU A 37 -3.40 16.77 -22.31
N SER A 38 -4.73 16.82 -22.10
CA SER A 38 -5.63 17.29 -23.12
C SER A 38 -6.04 18.76 -22.99
N ASN A 39 -5.83 19.52 -24.08
CA ASN A 39 -6.65 20.67 -24.48
C ASN A 39 -8.01 20.21 -25.09
N MET A 40 -8.55 19.07 -24.66
CA MET A 40 -9.76 18.48 -25.25
C MET A 40 -11.04 19.04 -24.63
N ASP A 41 -12.08 19.09 -25.43
CA ASP A 41 -13.43 19.45 -25.01
C ASP A 41 -13.95 18.52 -23.91
N PRO A 42 -14.48 19.06 -22.79
CA PRO A 42 -15.00 18.27 -21.67
C PRO A 42 -16.03 17.19 -22.04
N GLU A 43 -16.85 17.44 -23.09
CA GLU A 43 -17.81 16.44 -23.57
C GLU A 43 -17.14 15.27 -24.33
N ALA A 44 -16.05 15.55 -25.04
CA ALA A 44 -15.27 14.50 -25.71
C ALA A 44 -14.54 13.61 -24.69
N ILE A 45 -14.00 14.22 -23.63
CA ILE A 45 -13.42 13.51 -22.48
C ILE A 45 -14.47 12.60 -21.83
N GLY A 46 -15.67 13.11 -21.56
CA GLY A 46 -16.77 12.35 -20.96
C GLY A 46 -17.16 11.12 -21.80
N ARG A 47 -17.24 11.24 -23.12
CA ARG A 47 -17.52 10.13 -24.04
C ARG A 47 -16.42 9.06 -23.99
N GLN A 48 -15.18 9.46 -24.03
CA GLN A 48 -14.02 8.55 -24.01
C GLN A 48 -13.88 7.82 -22.69
N ILE A 49 -14.21 8.49 -21.58
CA ILE A 49 -14.31 7.86 -20.25
C ILE A 49 -15.39 6.79 -20.24
N LEU A 50 -16.58 7.04 -20.78
CA LEU A 50 -17.67 6.06 -20.83
C LEU A 50 -17.32 4.85 -21.70
N GLU A 51 -16.70 5.05 -22.86
CA GLU A 51 -16.25 3.96 -23.75
C GLU A 51 -15.17 3.10 -23.08
N THR A 52 -14.20 3.74 -22.42
CA THR A 52 -13.15 3.06 -21.68
C THR A 52 -13.75 2.27 -20.51
N ARG A 53 -14.71 2.83 -19.77
CA ARG A 53 -15.46 2.12 -18.72
C ARG A 53 -16.18 0.89 -19.24
N HIS A 54 -16.82 0.94 -20.40
CA HIS A 54 -17.50 -0.22 -20.99
C HIS A 54 -16.52 -1.32 -21.40
N ARG A 55 -15.37 -0.96 -22.00
CA ARG A 55 -14.33 -1.92 -22.37
C ARG A 55 -13.77 -2.62 -21.14
N ILE A 56 -13.39 -1.86 -20.12
CA ILE A 56 -12.79 -2.39 -18.89
C ILE A 56 -13.81 -3.22 -18.09
N ARG A 57 -15.08 -2.83 -18.08
CA ARG A 57 -16.13 -3.64 -17.44
C ARG A 57 -16.24 -5.03 -18.05
N ASN A 58 -16.13 -5.13 -19.39
CA ASN A 58 -16.20 -6.41 -20.09
C ASN A 58 -14.92 -7.26 -19.86
N GLU A 59 -13.74 -6.63 -19.84
CA GLU A 59 -12.47 -7.30 -19.50
C GLU A 59 -12.46 -7.74 -18.03
N HIS A 60 -13.02 -6.93 -17.12
CA HIS A 60 -13.08 -7.23 -15.68
C HIS A 60 -14.04 -8.37 -15.37
N VAL A 61 -15.16 -8.51 -16.08
CA VAL A 61 -16.06 -9.66 -15.97
C VAL A 61 -15.32 -10.95 -16.36
N SER A 62 -14.52 -10.90 -17.41
CA SER A 62 -13.67 -12.03 -17.84
C SER A 62 -12.56 -12.37 -16.82
N LEU A 63 -11.92 -11.37 -16.23
CA LEU A 63 -10.91 -11.55 -15.18
C LEU A 63 -11.52 -12.05 -13.85
N MET A 64 -12.73 -11.61 -13.49
CA MET A 64 -13.43 -12.11 -12.31
C MET A 64 -13.88 -13.57 -12.44
N GLU A 65 -14.13 -14.06 -13.64
CA GLU A 65 -14.44 -15.49 -13.87
C GLU A 65 -13.22 -16.38 -13.67
N THR A 66 -12.00 -15.86 -13.96
CA THR A 66 -10.73 -16.57 -13.72
C THR A 66 -10.22 -16.46 -12.28
N ASP A 67 -10.60 -15.40 -11.54
CA ASP A 67 -10.07 -15.10 -10.19
C ASP A 67 -11.03 -15.47 -9.04
N ARG A 68 -12.05 -16.28 -9.30
CA ARG A 68 -12.96 -16.83 -8.26
C ARG A 68 -12.27 -17.63 -7.14
N ARG A 69 -10.95 -17.81 -7.21
CA ARG A 69 -10.14 -18.45 -6.15
C ARG A 69 -9.55 -17.47 -5.15
N ARG A 70 -9.58 -16.14 -5.41
CA ARG A 70 -9.07 -15.11 -4.49
C ARG A 70 -10.22 -14.24 -4.03
N SER A 71 -10.74 -14.56 -2.87
CA SER A 71 -11.94 -13.90 -2.32
C SER A 71 -11.63 -12.64 -1.52
N TYR A 72 -10.52 -11.94 -1.75
CA TYR A 72 -10.20 -10.67 -1.13
C TYR A 72 -9.91 -9.56 -2.16
N VAL A 73 -10.15 -8.33 -1.74
CA VAL A 73 -9.88 -7.12 -2.54
C VAL A 73 -8.82 -6.28 -1.84
N ILE A 74 -7.84 -5.78 -2.60
CA ILE A 74 -6.91 -4.77 -2.09
C ILE A 74 -7.51 -3.39 -2.34
N ARG A 75 -7.66 -2.63 -1.28
CA ARG A 75 -8.22 -1.26 -1.30
C ARG A 75 -7.48 -0.33 -0.35
N VAL A 76 -7.68 0.96 -0.55
CA VAL A 76 -7.20 1.97 0.40
C VAL A 76 -7.93 1.83 1.75
N LEU A 77 -7.19 2.01 2.84
CA LEU A 77 -7.75 2.08 4.19
C LEU A 77 -8.65 3.32 4.31
N ARG A 78 -9.88 3.13 4.78
CA ARG A 78 -10.81 4.25 5.00
C ARG A 78 -10.42 5.01 6.27
N LYS A 79 -10.60 6.34 6.27
CA LYS A 79 -10.27 7.19 7.43
C LYS A 79 -10.87 6.70 8.77
N LYS A 80 -12.08 6.16 8.75
CA LYS A 80 -12.74 5.60 9.94
C LYS A 80 -12.16 4.26 10.43
N GLU A 81 -11.29 3.63 9.63
CA GLU A 81 -10.69 2.33 9.91
C GLU A 81 -9.26 2.44 10.44
N THR A 82 -8.69 3.66 10.55
CA THR A 82 -7.28 3.87 10.93
C THR A 82 -6.91 3.23 12.27
N GLY A 83 -7.85 3.10 13.20
CA GLY A 83 -7.63 2.43 14.47
C GLY A 83 -7.17 0.97 14.36
N ILE A 84 -7.49 0.29 13.23
CA ILE A 84 -7.06 -1.11 13.01
C ILE A 84 -5.54 -1.23 12.83
N LEU A 85 -4.85 -0.12 12.48
CA LEU A 85 -3.40 -0.13 12.30
C LEU A 85 -2.64 -0.50 13.58
N ASN A 86 -3.21 -0.25 14.77
CA ASN A 86 -2.62 -0.72 16.02
C ASN A 86 -2.58 -2.26 16.09
N ASP A 87 -3.64 -2.94 15.63
CA ASP A 87 -3.66 -4.39 15.59
C ASP A 87 -2.65 -4.93 14.57
N PHE A 88 -2.59 -4.32 13.37
CA PHE A 88 -1.62 -4.70 12.35
C PHE A 88 -0.18 -4.34 12.73
N LEU A 89 0.05 -3.28 13.49
CA LEU A 89 1.37 -2.96 14.05
C LEU A 89 1.83 -4.08 15.01
N TYR A 90 0.95 -4.56 15.89
CA TYR A 90 1.27 -5.68 16.76
C TYR A 90 1.57 -6.97 15.96
N GLU A 91 0.79 -7.26 14.93
CA GLU A 91 1.01 -8.41 14.03
C GLU A 91 2.28 -8.27 13.16
N ALA A 92 2.80 -7.04 12.98
CA ALA A 92 4.04 -6.78 12.27
C ALA A 92 5.30 -7.08 13.10
N ILE A 93 5.17 -7.16 14.43
CA ILE A 93 6.30 -7.50 15.30
C ILE A 93 6.74 -8.93 14.99
N TYR A 94 7.97 -9.04 14.50
CA TYR A 94 8.54 -10.36 14.25
C TYR A 94 8.95 -11.01 15.59
N VAL A 95 8.47 -12.22 15.81
CA VAL A 95 8.85 -13.03 16.95
C VAL A 95 9.38 -14.36 16.43
N PRO A 96 10.63 -14.74 16.77
CA PRO A 96 11.21 -16.00 16.36
C PRO A 96 10.39 -17.20 16.89
N GLU A 97 10.47 -18.32 16.18
CA GLU A 97 9.79 -19.55 16.60
C GLU A 97 10.26 -19.99 18.01
N GLY A 98 9.30 -20.35 18.87
CA GLY A 98 9.57 -20.76 20.24
C GLY A 98 9.76 -19.60 21.24
N VAL A 99 9.68 -18.36 20.81
CA VAL A 99 9.71 -17.19 21.68
C VAL A 99 8.29 -16.75 21.99
N GLU A 100 8.03 -16.36 23.22
CA GLU A 100 6.72 -15.86 23.66
C GLU A 100 6.44 -14.49 23.03
N LEU A 101 5.19 -14.27 22.60
CA LEU A 101 4.75 -12.99 22.08
C LEU A 101 4.87 -11.90 23.16
N PRO A 102 5.36 -10.70 22.83
CA PRO A 102 5.38 -9.59 23.77
C PRO A 102 3.96 -9.19 24.16
N PRO A 103 3.77 -8.62 25.36
CA PRO A 103 2.47 -8.12 25.77
C PRO A 103 1.98 -7.00 24.82
N ARG A 104 0.66 -6.88 24.64
CA ARG A 104 0.08 -5.96 23.62
C ARG A 104 0.40 -4.49 23.85
N ASP A 105 0.65 -4.08 25.07
CA ASP A 105 1.03 -2.70 25.43
C ASP A 105 2.40 -2.28 24.84
N ILE A 106 3.18 -3.23 24.33
CA ILE A 106 4.43 -2.92 23.62
C ILE A 106 4.21 -1.92 22.48
N ILE A 107 3.06 -1.97 21.79
CA ILE A 107 2.75 -1.04 20.70
C ILE A 107 2.57 0.41 21.17
N GLU A 108 2.37 0.64 22.48
CA GLU A 108 2.24 2.00 23.05
C GLU A 108 3.59 2.71 23.19
N LYS A 109 4.70 1.99 22.99
CA LYS A 109 6.02 2.60 23.02
C LYS A 109 6.19 3.64 21.93
N PRO A 110 6.83 4.79 22.23
CA PRO A 110 7.00 5.88 21.26
C PRO A 110 7.63 5.42 19.94
N GLU A 111 8.63 4.55 19.98
CA GLU A 111 9.35 4.02 18.82
C GLU A 111 8.48 3.14 17.90
N LEU A 112 7.36 2.60 18.41
CA LEU A 112 6.38 1.88 17.61
C LEU A 112 5.20 2.78 17.21
N GLN A 113 4.85 3.74 18.05
CA GLN A 113 3.77 4.67 17.75
C GLN A 113 4.07 5.59 16.56
N VAL A 114 5.33 5.80 16.19
CA VAL A 114 5.71 6.56 14.99
C VAL A 114 5.07 5.99 13.73
N TYR A 115 4.79 4.68 13.69
CA TYR A 115 4.21 4.00 12.53
C TYR A 115 2.72 4.26 12.33
N VAL A 116 1.97 4.58 13.40
CA VAL A 116 0.50 4.58 13.35
C VAL A 116 -0.16 5.82 13.98
N LYS A 117 0.53 6.53 14.87
CA LYS A 117 -0.03 7.71 15.54
C LYS A 117 -0.43 8.78 14.54
N ASP A 118 -1.65 9.30 14.68
CA ASP A 118 -2.22 10.35 13.81
C ASP A 118 -2.13 10.00 12.30
N PHE A 119 -2.28 8.70 11.96
CA PHE A 119 -2.12 8.22 10.59
C PHE A 119 -3.12 8.88 9.63
N GLY A 120 -2.62 9.27 8.45
CA GLY A 120 -3.36 10.03 7.44
C GLY A 120 -3.16 11.55 7.54
N SER A 121 -2.32 12.02 8.48
CA SER A 121 -2.05 13.45 8.68
C SER A 121 -0.68 13.89 8.16
N TRP A 122 0.20 12.97 7.82
CA TRP A 122 1.58 13.26 7.44
C TRP A 122 1.86 12.96 5.97
N LYS A 123 2.88 13.63 5.42
CA LYS A 123 3.38 13.35 4.07
C LYS A 123 3.86 11.87 4.01
N GLY A 124 3.48 11.17 2.95
CA GLY A 124 3.85 9.76 2.78
C GLY A 124 2.95 8.75 3.49
N ASP A 125 1.94 9.20 4.25
CA ASP A 125 0.95 8.30 4.84
C ASP A 125 0.09 7.67 3.73
N ASN A 126 0.35 6.40 3.43
CA ASN A 126 -0.46 5.58 2.54
C ASN A 126 -0.77 4.26 3.23
N CYS A 127 -1.97 3.73 3.05
CA CYS A 127 -2.29 2.41 3.55
C CYS A 127 -3.21 1.66 2.58
N LEU A 128 -2.79 0.46 2.20
CA LEU A 128 -3.61 -0.50 1.47
C LEU A 128 -3.92 -1.69 2.36
N VAL A 129 -5.14 -2.20 2.25
CA VAL A 129 -5.62 -3.34 3.04
C VAL A 129 -6.16 -4.42 2.14
N ALA A 130 -5.96 -5.67 2.54
CA ALA A 130 -6.64 -6.83 1.95
C ALA A 130 -7.95 -7.05 2.70
N ASP A 131 -9.07 -6.80 2.04
CA ASP A 131 -10.42 -6.92 2.57
C ASP A 131 -11.07 -8.21 2.05
N PHE A 132 -11.35 -9.13 2.96
CA PHE A 132 -12.05 -10.37 2.69
C PHE A 132 -13.48 -10.26 3.21
N ALA A 133 -14.42 -9.95 2.32
CA ALA A 133 -15.85 -9.84 2.66
C ALA A 133 -16.15 -8.94 3.88
N GLY A 134 -15.45 -7.80 3.98
CA GLY A 134 -15.60 -6.84 5.07
C GLY A 134 -14.66 -7.05 6.26
N LYS A 135 -13.89 -8.15 6.29
CA LYS A 135 -12.82 -8.38 7.27
C LYS A 135 -11.48 -7.99 6.67
N ILE A 136 -10.77 -7.04 7.27
CA ILE A 136 -9.40 -6.71 6.88
C ILE A 136 -8.48 -7.83 7.39
N THR A 137 -7.74 -8.45 6.46
CA THR A 137 -6.91 -9.63 6.73
C THR A 137 -5.42 -9.36 6.59
N GLY A 138 -5.05 -8.23 6.00
CA GLY A 138 -3.69 -7.76 5.85
C GLY A 138 -3.67 -6.26 5.60
N ALA A 139 -2.59 -5.62 6.00
CA ALA A 139 -2.35 -4.20 5.77
C ALA A 139 -0.89 -3.97 5.42
N VAL A 140 -0.65 -3.07 4.45
CA VAL A 140 0.64 -2.46 4.18
C VAL A 140 0.46 -0.96 4.27
N TRP A 141 1.37 -0.29 4.97
CA TRP A 141 1.33 1.17 5.05
C TRP A 141 2.73 1.75 4.96
N THR A 142 2.79 3.00 4.55
CA THR A 142 4.03 3.77 4.43
C THR A 142 3.88 5.09 5.15
N ARG A 143 5.01 5.60 5.62
CA ARG A 143 5.14 6.92 6.24
C ARG A 143 6.58 7.41 6.06
N ILE A 144 6.76 8.72 5.94
CA ILE A 144 8.07 9.33 6.11
C ILE A 144 8.24 9.63 7.58
N MET A 145 9.10 8.87 8.25
CA MET A 145 9.29 8.92 9.71
C MET A 145 10.73 8.57 10.06
N ASP A 146 11.17 8.99 11.23
CA ASP A 146 12.46 8.63 11.79
C ASP A 146 12.34 7.28 12.51
N ASP A 147 12.33 6.22 11.71
CA ASP A 147 12.26 4.82 12.15
C ASP A 147 13.58 4.08 11.84
N TYR A 148 13.61 2.78 12.11
CA TYR A 148 14.77 1.93 11.80
C TYR A 148 15.06 1.80 10.29
N GLY A 149 14.07 2.02 9.45
CA GLY A 149 14.17 1.99 7.99
C GLY A 149 14.36 3.37 7.34
N HIS A 150 14.55 4.42 8.15
CA HIS A 150 14.70 5.78 7.65
C HIS A 150 15.93 5.94 6.77
N ILE A 151 15.75 6.53 5.60
CA ILE A 151 16.82 6.87 4.66
C ILE A 151 16.92 8.40 4.52
N ASP A 152 15.82 9.06 4.20
CA ASP A 152 15.68 10.52 4.08
C ASP A 152 14.22 10.97 4.07
N ASP A 153 14.01 12.29 4.01
CA ASP A 153 12.68 12.92 4.07
C ASP A 153 11.84 12.75 2.78
N ASP A 154 12.36 12.10 1.76
CA ASP A 154 11.65 11.82 0.49
C ASP A 154 11.48 10.31 0.23
N THR A 155 11.95 9.45 1.14
CA THR A 155 11.86 7.99 1.04
C THR A 155 10.87 7.44 2.06
N PRO A 156 9.64 7.07 1.66
CA PRO A 156 8.67 6.44 2.57
C PRO A 156 9.18 5.09 3.08
N SER A 157 9.06 4.87 4.40
CA SER A 157 9.35 3.61 5.04
C SER A 157 8.10 2.73 5.12
N PHE A 158 8.26 1.42 4.89
CA PHE A 158 7.18 0.42 4.86
C PHE A 158 6.99 -0.26 6.20
N ALA A 159 5.72 -0.52 6.53
CA ALA A 159 5.34 -1.56 7.47
C ALA A 159 4.24 -2.43 6.84
N ILE A 160 4.27 -3.73 7.09
CA ILE A 160 3.32 -4.70 6.55
C ILE A 160 3.06 -5.81 7.55
N SER A 161 1.81 -6.23 7.63
CA SER A 161 1.47 -7.50 8.27
C SER A 161 0.22 -8.13 7.65
N VAL A 162 0.12 -9.44 7.82
CA VAL A 162 -1.03 -10.25 7.41
C VAL A 162 -1.39 -11.13 8.60
N LEU A 163 -2.67 -11.19 8.94
CA LEU A 163 -3.18 -12.04 10.02
C LEU A 163 -2.70 -13.48 9.82
N LYS A 164 -2.31 -14.14 10.91
CA LYS A 164 -1.64 -15.44 10.89
C LYS A 164 -2.36 -16.49 10.04
N GLU A 165 -3.68 -16.58 10.16
CA GLU A 165 -4.51 -17.54 9.42
C GLU A 165 -4.60 -17.28 7.91
N TYR A 166 -4.17 -16.09 7.44
CA TYR A 166 -4.17 -15.69 6.03
C TYR A 166 -2.76 -15.63 5.41
N ARG A 167 -1.71 -15.96 6.18
CA ARG A 167 -0.32 -16.00 5.68
C ARG A 167 -0.12 -17.15 4.67
N GLY A 168 0.95 -17.06 3.88
CA GLY A 168 1.28 -18.08 2.88
C GLY A 168 0.38 -18.12 1.63
N GLN A 169 -0.59 -17.20 1.51
CA GLN A 169 -1.54 -17.12 0.39
C GLN A 169 -1.20 -16.03 -0.64
N GLY A 170 -0.01 -15.43 -0.55
CA GLY A 170 0.45 -14.39 -1.47
C GLY A 170 -0.12 -12.99 -1.20
N ILE A 171 -0.94 -12.82 -0.15
CA ILE A 171 -1.57 -11.52 0.19
C ILE A 171 -0.49 -10.44 0.45
N GLY A 172 0.54 -10.78 1.24
CA GLY A 172 1.62 -9.84 1.55
C GLY A 172 2.33 -9.33 0.30
N SER A 173 2.72 -10.25 -0.60
CA SER A 173 3.38 -9.88 -1.86
C SER A 173 2.51 -8.97 -2.73
N GLN A 174 1.20 -9.25 -2.81
CA GLN A 174 0.29 -8.42 -3.60
C GLN A 174 0.07 -7.03 -2.98
N LEU A 175 -0.04 -6.95 -1.65
CA LEU A 175 -0.09 -5.68 -0.93
C LEU A 175 1.16 -4.83 -1.23
N MET A 176 2.36 -5.44 -1.16
CA MET A 176 3.61 -4.76 -1.47
C MET A 176 3.67 -4.26 -2.91
N VAL A 177 3.38 -5.13 -3.90
CA VAL A 177 3.34 -4.73 -5.32
C VAL A 177 2.44 -3.52 -5.52
N LYS A 178 1.21 -3.56 -4.97
CA LYS A 178 0.26 -2.46 -5.12
C LYS A 178 0.71 -1.18 -4.42
N MET A 179 1.40 -1.28 -3.31
CA MET A 179 1.94 -0.10 -2.64
C MET A 179 3.13 0.49 -3.40
N LEU A 180 4.03 -0.32 -3.96
CA LEU A 180 5.12 0.15 -4.82
C LEU A 180 4.58 0.86 -6.07
N GLU A 181 3.55 0.30 -6.73
CA GLU A 181 2.85 0.96 -7.84
C GLU A 181 2.26 2.32 -7.42
N LEU A 182 1.62 2.39 -6.24
CA LEU A 182 1.06 3.63 -5.69
C LEU A 182 2.13 4.69 -5.43
N LEU A 183 3.23 4.32 -4.79
CA LEU A 183 4.32 5.25 -4.48
C LEU A 183 4.98 5.77 -5.76
N LYS A 184 5.23 4.90 -6.74
CA LYS A 184 5.75 5.27 -8.05
C LYS A 184 4.82 6.28 -8.74
N TRP A 185 3.52 6.02 -8.74
CA TRP A 185 2.52 6.93 -9.30
C TRP A 185 2.49 8.29 -8.58
N GLN A 186 2.72 8.31 -7.27
CA GLN A 186 2.84 9.54 -6.49
C GLN A 186 4.16 10.30 -6.75
N GLY A 187 5.07 9.73 -7.53
CA GLY A 187 6.35 10.32 -7.91
C GLY A 187 7.46 10.16 -6.88
N TYR A 188 7.34 9.19 -5.96
CA TYR A 188 8.46 8.77 -5.16
C TYR A 188 9.46 7.98 -6.03
N SER A 189 10.75 8.21 -5.83
CA SER A 189 11.82 7.51 -6.56
C SER A 189 12.23 6.21 -5.89
N ARG A 190 11.98 6.08 -4.59
CA ARG A 190 12.36 4.91 -3.80
C ARG A 190 11.51 4.77 -2.54
N ALA A 191 11.59 3.58 -1.95
CA ALA A 191 10.95 3.25 -0.70
C ALA A 191 11.88 2.36 0.14
N SER A 192 11.76 2.40 1.47
CA SER A 192 12.62 1.68 2.39
C SER A 192 11.84 0.82 3.37
N LEU A 193 12.54 -0.08 4.03
CA LEU A 193 12.05 -0.84 5.18
C LEU A 193 13.22 -1.33 6.03
N ALA A 194 12.95 -1.59 7.31
CA ALA A 194 13.81 -2.39 8.17
C ALA A 194 13.18 -3.77 8.37
N VAL A 195 14.01 -4.82 8.34
CA VAL A 195 13.52 -6.20 8.55
C VAL A 195 14.54 -7.04 9.30
N GLN A 196 14.07 -7.81 10.28
CA GLN A 196 14.94 -8.74 10.98
C GLN A 196 15.49 -9.81 10.02
N LYS A 197 16.80 -10.10 10.12
CA LYS A 197 17.53 -11.03 9.24
C LYS A 197 16.92 -12.43 9.22
N ALA A 198 16.36 -12.85 10.36
CA ALA A 198 15.69 -14.14 10.51
C ALA A 198 14.24 -14.17 9.99
N ASN A 199 13.68 -13.03 9.56
CA ASN A 199 12.32 -12.97 9.06
C ASN A 199 12.22 -13.58 7.66
N TYR A 200 11.32 -14.55 7.48
CA TYR A 200 11.05 -15.20 6.20
C TYR A 200 10.65 -14.20 5.09
N ALA A 201 10.13 -13.03 5.44
CA ALA A 201 9.73 -12.00 4.50
C ALA A 201 10.91 -11.35 3.75
N VAL A 202 12.14 -11.50 4.22
CA VAL A 202 13.36 -11.01 3.53
C VAL A 202 13.42 -11.50 2.08
N LYS A 203 13.07 -12.78 1.85
CA LYS A 203 13.02 -13.34 0.49
C LYS A 203 12.00 -12.58 -0.37
N MET A 204 10.80 -12.34 0.15
CA MET A 204 9.75 -11.61 -0.57
C MET A 204 10.21 -10.19 -0.94
N TYR A 205 10.86 -9.48 -0.04
CA TYR A 205 11.37 -8.14 -0.33
C TYR A 205 12.43 -8.14 -1.43
N ARG A 206 13.37 -9.09 -1.39
CA ARG A 206 14.37 -9.25 -2.47
C ARG A 206 13.73 -9.60 -3.81
N ASP A 207 12.75 -10.48 -3.82
CA ASP A 207 11.99 -10.85 -5.04
C ASP A 207 11.22 -9.63 -5.62
N LEU A 208 10.91 -8.61 -4.81
CA LEU A 208 10.26 -7.35 -5.18
C LEU A 208 11.24 -6.23 -5.54
N GLY A 209 12.54 -6.49 -5.54
CA GLY A 209 13.57 -5.52 -5.93
C GLY A 209 14.14 -4.69 -4.78
N PHE A 210 13.85 -5.05 -3.53
CA PHE A 210 14.53 -4.41 -2.39
C PHE A 210 15.95 -4.93 -2.26
N GLU A 211 16.91 -4.01 -2.16
CA GLU A 211 18.31 -4.30 -1.93
C GLU A 211 18.73 -3.86 -0.51
N THR A 212 19.63 -4.61 0.11
CA THR A 212 20.18 -4.25 1.42
C THR A 212 21.19 -3.10 1.22
N VAL A 213 20.92 -1.96 1.85
CA VAL A 213 21.80 -0.77 1.80
C VAL A 213 22.57 -0.57 3.09
N ASP A 214 22.07 -1.09 4.21
CA ASP A 214 22.73 -1.09 5.50
C ASP A 214 22.25 -2.27 6.35
N GLU A 215 22.99 -2.60 7.41
CA GLU A 215 22.60 -3.67 8.33
C GLU A 215 23.11 -3.43 9.76
N THR A 216 22.33 -3.92 10.71
CA THR A 216 22.73 -4.07 12.11
C THR A 216 23.02 -5.55 12.41
N ASP A 217 23.32 -5.88 13.65
CA ASP A 217 23.50 -7.28 14.07
C ASP A 217 22.26 -8.12 13.78
N SER A 218 21.07 -7.55 13.91
CA SER A 218 19.78 -8.28 13.83
C SER A 218 18.91 -7.91 12.61
N GLU A 219 19.16 -6.79 11.91
CA GLU A 219 18.26 -6.26 10.89
C GLU A 219 18.99 -5.89 9.61
N PHE A 220 18.27 -5.99 8.49
CA PHE A 220 18.61 -5.36 7.23
C PHE A 220 17.81 -4.07 7.07
N ILE A 221 18.49 -3.00 6.60
CA ILE A 221 17.85 -1.82 6.05
C ILE A 221 17.84 -2.00 4.53
N MET A 222 16.66 -2.01 3.94
CA MET A 222 16.50 -2.32 2.53
C MET A 222 15.79 -1.18 1.80
N VAL A 223 16.20 -0.94 0.56
CA VAL A 223 15.63 0.10 -0.34
C VAL A 223 15.23 -0.54 -1.66
N CYS A 224 14.11 -0.08 -2.21
CA CYS A 224 13.64 -0.40 -3.55
C CYS A 224 13.57 0.88 -4.37
N GLU A 225 14.20 0.90 -5.54
CA GLU A 225 14.01 1.95 -6.56
C GLU A 225 12.67 1.71 -7.28
N LEU A 226 11.89 2.80 -7.59
CA LEU A 226 10.51 2.74 -8.06
C LEU A 226 10.35 3.11 -9.54
#